data_01c7871267f9b73e923cb4948c79ecb6
#
_entry.id   01c7871267f9b73e923cb4948c79ecb6
#
_cell.length_a   1.000
_cell.length_b   1.000
_cell.length_c   1.000
_cell.angle_alpha   90.00
_cell.angle_beta   90.00
_cell.angle_gamma   90.00
#
_symmetry.space_group_name_H-M   'P 1'
#
loop_
_entity.id
_entity.type
_entity.pdbx_description
1 polymer ?
#
loop_
_entity_poly.entity_id
_entity_poly.type
_entity_poly.pdbx_seq_one_letter_code
_entity_poly.pdbx_strand_id
1 'polypeptide(L)'
;MVDIDESYCDGLVDFLHKDYTAQFGKISMTTARAFIYLFSSTLNNAVANGIIGVNPLRFVNIHGRITRERPLKKFLTVDEIKALMDTPCPVMSRPQVKQAFMLSIFTYLSFADVLSLKWKDIKTNEGRTTIEVHSRKSSVPLAAVSMRWLPETANHRGLVFKGLPKDTEIRNILSQWGKNAGIKQPLSFRLAQNTFIYL
;
A
#
# COMPACT_ATOMS: atom_id res chain seq x y z
N MET A 1 30.48 -21.19 -21.24
CA MET A 1 30.02 -19.87 -20.74
C MET A 1 28.81 -19.54 -21.59
N VAL A 2 27.72 -19.13 -21.02
CA VAL A 2 26.52 -18.74 -21.81
C VAL A 2 26.71 -17.28 -22.20
N ASP A 3 26.68 -17.00 -23.51
CA ASP A 3 26.77 -15.63 -23.99
C ASP A 3 25.41 -14.95 -23.83
N ILE A 4 25.45 -13.75 -23.24
CA ILE A 4 24.24 -12.94 -23.07
C ILE A 4 24.11 -12.05 -24.32
N ASP A 5 23.48 -12.63 -25.32
CA ASP A 5 23.17 -11.98 -26.60
C ASP A 5 21.67 -11.56 -26.68
N GLU A 6 21.24 -11.07 -27.84
CA GLU A 6 19.87 -10.70 -28.13
C GLU A 6 18.93 -11.91 -27.97
N SER A 7 19.32 -13.08 -28.45
CA SER A 7 18.53 -14.31 -28.41
C SER A 7 18.30 -14.76 -26.99
N TYR A 8 19.33 -14.72 -26.13
CA TYR A 8 19.20 -15.00 -24.70
C TYR A 8 18.23 -14.02 -24.02
N CYS A 9 18.39 -12.73 -24.32
CA CYS A 9 17.52 -11.69 -23.75
C CYS A 9 16.07 -11.84 -24.19
N ASP A 10 15.82 -12.23 -25.44
CA ASP A 10 14.48 -12.48 -25.98
C ASP A 10 13.84 -13.70 -25.32
N GLY A 11 14.59 -14.78 -25.15
CA GLY A 11 14.17 -15.97 -24.42
C GLY A 11 13.86 -15.68 -22.94
N LEU A 12 14.64 -14.83 -22.27
CA LEU A 12 14.37 -14.43 -20.88
C LEU A 12 13.05 -13.64 -20.77
N VAL A 13 12.77 -12.73 -21.71
CA VAL A 13 11.51 -11.98 -21.73
C VAL A 13 10.33 -12.91 -21.95
N ASP A 14 10.44 -13.87 -22.86
CA ASP A 14 9.41 -14.88 -23.09
C ASP A 14 9.19 -15.77 -21.88
N PHE A 15 10.25 -16.23 -21.24
CA PHE A 15 10.17 -17.02 -20.02
C PHE A 15 9.44 -16.28 -18.90
N LEU A 16 9.79 -15.02 -18.64
CA LEU A 16 9.12 -14.19 -17.63
C LEU A 16 7.66 -13.92 -17.97
N HIS A 17 7.31 -13.85 -19.26
CA HIS A 17 5.95 -13.58 -19.71
C HIS A 17 5.05 -14.83 -19.63
N LYS A 18 5.55 -15.98 -20.07
CA LYS A 18 4.75 -17.19 -20.28
C LYS A 18 4.91 -18.24 -19.18
N ASP A 19 6.14 -18.54 -18.81
CA ASP A 19 6.52 -19.79 -18.15
C ASP A 19 6.89 -19.61 -16.68
N TYR A 20 7.35 -18.43 -16.29
CA TYR A 20 7.82 -18.25 -14.91
C TYR A 20 6.68 -18.26 -13.91
N THR A 21 6.72 -19.26 -13.03
CA THR A 21 5.84 -19.36 -11.86
C THR A 21 6.67 -19.29 -10.59
N ALA A 22 6.31 -18.34 -9.70
CA ALA A 22 6.89 -18.28 -8.35
C ALA A 22 6.14 -19.23 -7.39
N GLN A 23 6.60 -19.33 -6.14
CA GLN A 23 6.00 -20.19 -5.10
C GLN A 23 4.47 -20.06 -4.96
N PHE A 24 3.90 -18.92 -5.33
CA PHE A 24 2.46 -18.63 -5.22
C PHE A 24 1.74 -18.50 -6.58
N GLY A 25 2.31 -19.02 -7.64
CA GLY A 25 1.75 -18.99 -8.99
C GLY A 25 2.46 -18.04 -9.95
N LYS A 26 1.82 -17.73 -11.08
CA LYS A 26 2.38 -16.87 -12.12
C LYS A 26 2.65 -15.45 -11.60
N ILE A 27 3.84 -14.90 -11.89
CA ILE A 27 4.19 -13.54 -11.46
C ILE A 27 3.34 -12.48 -12.18
N SER A 28 3.13 -11.35 -11.51
CA SER A 28 2.46 -10.22 -12.15
C SER A 28 3.35 -9.57 -13.21
N MET A 29 2.76 -8.95 -14.23
CA MET A 29 3.48 -8.19 -15.24
C MET A 29 4.32 -7.06 -14.62
N THR A 30 3.88 -6.50 -13.50
CA THR A 30 4.65 -5.51 -12.74
C THR A 30 5.93 -6.11 -12.16
N THR A 31 5.87 -7.33 -11.63
CA THR A 31 7.03 -8.06 -11.11
C THR A 31 7.99 -8.44 -12.23
N ALA A 32 7.47 -8.97 -13.36
CA ALA A 32 8.27 -9.28 -14.54
C ALA A 32 9.03 -8.04 -15.04
N ARG A 33 8.37 -6.87 -15.11
CA ARG A 33 9.03 -5.61 -15.46
C ARG A 33 10.15 -5.23 -14.50
N ALA A 34 9.97 -5.44 -13.20
CA ALA A 34 11.00 -5.14 -12.22
C ALA A 34 12.25 -6.00 -12.43
N PHE A 35 12.09 -7.29 -12.75
CA PHE A 35 13.21 -8.16 -13.10
C PHE A 35 13.94 -7.69 -14.36
N ILE A 36 13.20 -7.36 -15.43
CA ILE A 36 13.80 -6.84 -16.67
C ILE A 36 14.53 -5.53 -16.41
N TYR A 37 13.99 -4.64 -15.59
CA TYR A 37 14.64 -3.38 -15.24
C TYR A 37 15.97 -3.61 -14.50
N LEU A 38 15.98 -4.50 -13.50
CA LEU A 38 17.20 -4.86 -12.77
C LEU A 38 18.24 -5.49 -13.70
N PHE A 39 17.82 -6.42 -14.56
CA PHE A 39 18.70 -7.06 -15.53
C PHE A 39 19.29 -6.04 -16.53
N SER A 40 18.44 -5.16 -17.07
CA SER A 40 18.89 -4.07 -17.95
C SER A 40 19.89 -3.13 -17.26
N SER A 41 19.67 -2.82 -15.99
CA SER A 41 20.60 -1.99 -15.20
C SER A 41 21.96 -2.67 -15.03
N THR A 42 21.97 -3.99 -14.79
CA THR A 42 23.22 -4.78 -14.70
C THR A 42 23.98 -4.79 -16.03
N LEU A 43 23.27 -4.99 -17.15
CA LEU A 43 23.89 -4.95 -18.48
C LEU A 43 24.41 -3.55 -18.84
N ASN A 44 23.70 -2.49 -18.48
CA ASN A 44 24.18 -1.12 -18.66
C ASN A 44 25.46 -0.85 -17.85
N ASN A 45 25.57 -1.39 -16.63
CA ASN A 45 26.80 -1.31 -15.84
C ASN A 45 27.96 -2.07 -16.51
N ALA A 46 27.69 -3.23 -17.12
CA ALA A 46 28.67 -3.99 -17.86
C ALA A 46 29.17 -3.22 -19.11
N VAL A 47 28.29 -2.49 -19.79
CA VAL A 47 28.68 -1.57 -20.88
C VAL A 47 29.54 -0.43 -20.35
N ALA A 48 29.12 0.20 -19.27
CA ALA A 48 29.88 1.32 -18.68
C ALA A 48 31.29 0.93 -18.21
N ASN A 49 31.47 -0.34 -17.80
CA ASN A 49 32.75 -0.90 -17.40
C ASN A 49 33.55 -1.53 -18.57
N GLY A 50 33.09 -1.40 -19.82
CA GLY A 50 33.76 -1.92 -21.01
C GLY A 50 33.77 -3.46 -21.12
N ILE A 51 32.93 -4.16 -20.36
CA ILE A 51 32.83 -5.65 -20.37
C ILE A 51 32.08 -6.11 -21.61
N ILE A 52 31.04 -5.40 -22.02
CA ILE A 52 30.29 -5.64 -23.25
C ILE A 52 30.15 -4.32 -24.04
N GLY A 53 30.06 -4.41 -25.35
CA GLY A 53 29.98 -3.21 -26.20
C GLY A 53 28.61 -2.52 -26.18
N VAL A 54 27.54 -3.29 -26.06
CA VAL A 54 26.16 -2.77 -26.08
C VAL A 54 25.25 -3.65 -25.22
N ASN A 55 24.23 -3.05 -24.64
CA ASN A 55 23.21 -3.81 -23.90
C ASN A 55 22.27 -4.51 -24.90
N PRO A 56 22.27 -5.86 -24.98
CA PRO A 56 21.46 -6.60 -25.97
C PRO A 56 19.94 -6.47 -25.75
N LEU A 57 19.50 -6.16 -24.54
CA LEU A 57 18.06 -5.90 -24.28
C LEU A 57 17.50 -4.71 -25.07
N ARG A 58 18.35 -3.83 -25.62
CA ARG A 58 17.88 -2.68 -26.43
C ARG A 58 17.24 -3.11 -27.74
N PHE A 59 17.55 -4.31 -28.23
CA PHE A 59 17.03 -4.87 -29.49
C PHE A 59 15.79 -5.73 -29.28
N VAL A 60 15.44 -6.09 -28.01
CA VAL A 60 14.32 -6.95 -27.68
C VAL A 60 13.04 -6.15 -27.50
N ASN A 61 11.94 -6.62 -28.12
CA ASN A 61 10.61 -6.02 -27.90
C ASN A 61 10.00 -6.45 -26.56
N ILE A 62 10.26 -5.66 -25.52
CA ILE A 62 9.74 -5.88 -24.17
C ILE A 62 8.31 -5.39 -24.04
N HIS A 63 7.99 -4.22 -24.63
CA HIS A 63 6.71 -3.54 -24.44
C HIS A 63 5.51 -4.29 -25.02
N GLY A 64 5.70 -5.04 -26.09
CA GLY A 64 4.66 -5.87 -26.68
C GLY A 64 4.30 -7.12 -25.86
N ARG A 65 5.20 -7.59 -25.00
CA ARG A 65 5.04 -8.81 -24.20
C ARG A 65 4.78 -8.55 -22.73
N ILE A 66 5.51 -7.62 -22.14
CA ILE A 66 5.38 -7.28 -20.72
C ILE A 66 4.78 -5.88 -20.59
N THR A 67 3.45 -5.81 -20.70
CA THR A 67 2.70 -4.56 -20.61
C THR A 67 2.56 -4.10 -19.15
N ARG A 68 2.47 -2.79 -18.95
CA ARG A 68 2.17 -2.21 -17.64
C ARG A 68 0.67 -2.26 -17.41
N GLU A 69 0.19 -3.25 -16.69
CA GLU A 69 -1.15 -3.19 -16.14
C GLU A 69 -1.22 -2.04 -15.11
N ARG A 70 -2.13 -1.11 -15.33
CA ARG A 70 -2.51 -0.14 -14.30
C ARG A 70 -3.73 -0.72 -13.59
N PRO A 71 -3.57 -1.36 -12.43
CA PRO A 71 -4.74 -1.83 -11.69
C PRO A 71 -5.61 -0.62 -11.38
N LEU A 72 -6.91 -0.75 -11.64
CA LEU A 72 -7.89 0.24 -11.21
C LEU A 72 -7.71 0.47 -9.71
N LYS A 73 -7.53 1.73 -9.32
CA LYS A 73 -7.45 2.08 -7.90
C LYS A 73 -8.78 1.73 -7.27
N LYS A 74 -8.76 0.78 -6.34
CA LYS A 74 -9.93 0.43 -5.54
C LYS A 74 -10.08 1.48 -4.44
N PHE A 75 -11.32 1.87 -4.18
CA PHE A 75 -11.72 2.75 -3.08
C PHE A 75 -13.07 2.28 -2.53
N LEU A 76 -13.44 2.72 -1.36
CA LEU A 76 -14.74 2.44 -0.73
C LEU A 76 -15.76 3.48 -1.18
N THR A 77 -16.96 3.02 -1.51
CA THR A 77 -18.10 3.91 -1.74
C THR A 77 -18.63 4.48 -0.42
N VAL A 78 -19.42 5.54 -0.49
CA VAL A 78 -20.06 6.13 0.70
C VAL A 78 -20.92 5.12 1.45
N ASP A 79 -21.62 4.26 0.74
CA ASP A 79 -22.46 3.22 1.36
C ASP A 79 -21.63 2.12 2.03
N GLU A 80 -20.49 1.73 1.43
CA GLU A 80 -19.55 0.81 2.06
C GLU A 80 -18.90 1.42 3.32
N ILE A 81 -18.60 2.73 3.32
CA ILE A 81 -18.11 3.44 4.51
C ILE A 81 -19.18 3.44 5.61
N LYS A 82 -20.45 3.73 5.29
CA LYS A 82 -21.56 3.66 6.24
C LYS A 82 -21.71 2.25 6.81
N ALA A 83 -21.69 1.23 5.96
CA ALA A 83 -21.77 -0.17 6.40
C ALA A 83 -20.62 -0.52 7.37
N LEU A 84 -19.41 -0.03 7.13
CA LEU A 84 -18.27 -0.18 8.05
C LEU A 84 -18.49 0.57 9.37
N MET A 85 -19.08 1.76 9.32
CA MET A 85 -19.42 2.52 10.54
C MET A 85 -20.39 1.76 11.42
N ASP A 86 -21.41 1.14 10.83
CA ASP A 86 -22.48 0.43 11.55
C ASP A 86 -22.04 -0.97 12.00
N THR A 87 -21.11 -1.60 11.30
CA THR A 87 -20.62 -2.93 11.63
C THR A 87 -19.59 -2.88 12.78
N PRO A 88 -19.78 -3.63 13.88
CA PRO A 88 -18.81 -3.70 14.97
C PRO A 88 -17.51 -4.38 14.52
N CYS A 89 -16.40 -4.01 15.15
CA CYS A 89 -15.13 -4.70 14.93
C CYS A 89 -15.25 -6.17 15.40
N PRO A 90 -14.79 -7.16 14.61
CA PRO A 90 -14.94 -8.57 14.94
C PRO A 90 -14.19 -8.99 16.20
N VAL A 91 -13.18 -8.22 16.62
CA VAL A 91 -12.41 -8.44 17.85
C VAL A 91 -12.77 -7.37 18.86
N MET A 92 -13.69 -7.70 19.78
CA MET A 92 -14.19 -6.75 20.79
C MET A 92 -13.09 -6.19 21.70
N SER A 93 -12.02 -6.97 21.96
CA SER A 93 -10.86 -6.51 22.75
C SER A 93 -9.99 -5.49 22.02
N ARG A 94 -10.22 -5.21 20.72
CA ARG A 94 -9.41 -4.32 19.89
C ARG A 94 -10.24 -3.33 19.08
N PRO A 95 -11.09 -2.52 19.71
CA PRO A 95 -11.94 -1.53 19.00
C PRO A 95 -11.08 -0.48 18.27
N GLN A 96 -9.84 -0.30 18.69
CA GLN A 96 -8.90 0.65 18.08
C GLN A 96 -8.55 0.31 16.62
N VAL A 97 -8.72 -0.95 16.17
CA VAL A 97 -8.50 -1.31 14.76
C VAL A 97 -9.53 -0.60 13.87
N LYS A 98 -10.80 -0.59 14.26
CA LYS A 98 -11.86 0.13 13.55
C LYS A 98 -11.56 1.64 13.56
N GLN A 99 -11.26 2.20 14.72
CA GLN A 99 -10.95 3.62 14.87
C GLN A 99 -9.76 4.05 13.99
N ALA A 100 -8.67 3.29 14.03
CA ALA A 100 -7.47 3.54 13.24
C ALA A 100 -7.74 3.49 11.72
N PHE A 101 -8.51 2.50 11.27
CA PHE A 101 -8.87 2.34 9.88
C PHE A 101 -9.77 3.49 9.40
N MET A 102 -10.80 3.82 10.17
CA MET A 102 -11.71 4.92 9.85
C MET A 102 -11.00 6.28 9.87
N LEU A 103 -10.09 6.51 10.84
CA LEU A 103 -9.25 7.71 10.83
C LEU A 103 -8.43 7.80 9.53
N SER A 104 -7.85 6.69 9.07
CA SER A 104 -7.09 6.65 7.81
C SER A 104 -7.94 7.01 6.59
N ILE A 105 -9.23 6.62 6.55
CA ILE A 105 -10.16 7.00 5.47
C ILE A 105 -10.32 8.52 5.39
N PHE A 106 -10.38 9.22 6.53
CA PHE A 106 -10.66 10.65 6.56
C PHE A 106 -9.42 11.54 6.69
N THR A 107 -8.20 10.96 6.72
CA THR A 107 -6.96 11.74 6.93
C THR A 107 -5.84 11.36 5.98
N TYR A 108 -6.01 10.37 5.14
CA TYR A 108 -4.93 9.84 4.27
C TYR A 108 -3.71 9.31 5.03
N LEU A 109 -3.83 9.02 6.32
CA LEU A 109 -2.73 8.43 7.09
C LEU A 109 -2.44 7.01 6.63
N SER A 110 -1.17 6.68 6.42
CA SER A 110 -0.74 5.31 6.18
C SER A 110 -0.80 4.47 7.46
N PHE A 111 -0.75 3.14 7.33
CA PHE A 111 -0.68 2.29 8.52
C PHE A 111 0.54 2.60 9.39
N ALA A 112 1.69 2.89 8.77
CA ALA A 112 2.89 3.28 9.50
C ALA A 112 2.71 4.61 10.25
N ASP A 113 2.04 5.61 9.62
CA ASP A 113 1.72 6.87 10.28
C ASP A 113 0.80 6.65 11.49
N VAL A 114 -0.25 5.82 11.33
CA VAL A 114 -1.19 5.49 12.40
C VAL A 114 -0.50 4.76 13.56
N LEU A 115 0.40 3.82 13.28
CA LEU A 115 1.17 3.09 14.30
C LEU A 115 2.09 4.01 15.12
N SER A 116 2.64 5.04 14.49
CA SER A 116 3.59 5.97 15.12
C SER A 116 2.92 7.23 15.67
N LEU A 117 1.62 7.45 15.42
CA LEU A 117 0.89 8.64 15.82
C LEU A 117 0.85 8.81 17.34
N LYS A 118 1.30 9.95 17.82
CA LYS A 118 1.30 10.32 19.23
C LYS A 118 0.32 11.45 19.49
N TRP A 119 -0.21 11.51 20.69
CA TRP A 119 -1.09 12.61 21.11
C TRP A 119 -0.45 14.00 20.97
N LYS A 120 0.84 14.11 21.18
CA LYS A 120 1.59 15.36 20.99
C LYS A 120 1.61 15.85 19.54
N ASP A 121 1.37 14.97 18.59
CA ASP A 121 1.36 15.30 17.15
C ASP A 121 -0.01 15.85 16.72
N ILE A 122 -1.02 15.77 17.60
CA ILE A 122 -2.35 16.38 17.40
C ILE A 122 -2.35 17.73 18.08
N LYS A 123 -2.46 18.78 17.28
CA LYS A 123 -2.41 20.19 17.76
C LYS A 123 -3.71 20.89 17.43
N THR A 124 -4.21 21.65 18.38
CA THR A 124 -5.38 22.53 18.18
C THR A 124 -4.95 23.98 18.33
N ASN A 125 -5.04 24.73 17.24
CA ASN A 125 -4.74 26.15 17.20
C ASN A 125 -5.95 26.88 16.60
N GLU A 126 -6.43 27.91 17.28
CA GLU A 126 -7.55 28.76 16.80
C GLU A 126 -8.79 27.96 16.36
N GLY A 127 -9.13 26.93 17.11
CA GLY A 127 -10.27 26.05 16.81
C GLY A 127 -10.04 25.05 15.66
N ARG A 128 -8.86 25.02 15.05
CA ARG A 128 -8.49 24.05 14.03
C ARG A 128 -7.58 22.97 14.61
N THR A 129 -8.00 21.73 14.49
CA THR A 129 -7.18 20.59 14.92
C THR A 129 -6.45 19.99 13.72
N THR A 130 -5.17 19.72 13.88
CA THR A 130 -4.31 19.14 12.84
C THR A 130 -3.47 18.00 13.41
N ILE A 131 -3.08 17.05 12.54
CA ILE A 131 -2.10 16.00 12.83
C ILE A 131 -0.80 16.35 12.11
N GLU A 132 0.31 16.39 12.84
CA GLU A 132 1.65 16.46 12.25
C GLU A 132 2.10 15.06 11.81
N VAL A 133 2.36 14.89 10.52
CA VAL A 133 2.81 13.61 9.93
C VAL A 133 4.31 13.69 9.65
N HIS A 134 5.11 13.17 10.57
CA HIS A 134 6.56 13.28 10.51
C HIS A 134 7.19 12.58 9.30
N SER A 135 6.60 11.46 8.85
CA SER A 135 7.07 10.70 7.67
C SER A 135 7.07 11.51 6.38
N ARG A 136 6.16 12.48 6.26
CA ARG A 136 5.97 13.32 5.07
C ARG A 136 6.27 14.80 5.31
N LYS A 137 6.65 15.16 6.54
CA LYS A 137 6.86 16.57 6.97
C LYS A 137 5.65 17.46 6.61
N SER A 138 4.44 16.94 6.83
CA SER A 138 3.19 17.62 6.47
C SER A 138 2.22 17.65 7.64
N SER A 139 1.28 18.58 7.61
CA SER A 139 0.18 18.69 8.56
C SER A 139 -1.13 18.35 7.86
N VAL A 140 -1.96 17.52 8.50
CA VAL A 140 -3.25 17.09 7.98
C VAL A 140 -4.35 17.66 8.87
N PRO A 141 -5.31 18.42 8.34
CA PRO A 141 -6.42 18.93 9.13
C PRO A 141 -7.36 17.79 9.54
N LEU A 142 -7.83 17.84 10.79
CA LEU A 142 -8.85 16.95 11.33
C LEU A 142 -10.22 17.60 11.25
N ALA A 143 -11.05 17.11 10.33
CA ALA A 143 -12.47 17.47 10.32
C ALA A 143 -13.20 16.83 11.52
N ALA A 144 -14.37 17.35 11.87
CA ALA A 144 -15.17 16.81 12.97
C ALA A 144 -15.48 15.31 12.82
N VAL A 145 -15.70 14.84 11.58
CA VAL A 145 -15.90 13.42 11.26
C VAL A 145 -14.68 12.57 11.60
N SER A 146 -13.46 13.11 11.40
CA SER A 146 -12.21 12.43 11.70
C SER A 146 -11.94 12.32 13.19
N MET A 147 -12.26 13.38 13.94
CA MET A 147 -12.07 13.45 15.40
C MET A 147 -12.86 12.37 16.16
N ARG A 148 -14.02 11.97 15.64
CA ARG A 148 -14.86 10.90 16.23
C ARG A 148 -14.15 9.53 16.26
N TRP A 149 -13.08 9.37 15.47
CA TRP A 149 -12.33 8.11 15.37
C TRP A 149 -11.06 8.12 16.21
N LEU A 150 -10.79 9.19 16.94
CA LEU A 150 -9.74 9.19 17.96
C LEU A 150 -10.25 8.40 19.19
N PRO A 151 -9.39 7.56 19.80
CA PRO A 151 -9.77 6.86 21.03
C PRO A 151 -10.07 7.84 22.16
N GLU A 152 -11.14 7.58 22.91
CA GLU A 152 -11.38 8.29 24.16
C GLU A 152 -10.32 7.89 25.19
N THR A 153 -9.68 8.90 25.80
CA THR A 153 -8.70 8.68 26.84
C THR A 153 -8.64 9.88 27.77
N ALA A 154 -8.52 9.61 29.07
CA ALA A 154 -8.30 10.65 30.08
C ALA A 154 -6.86 11.21 30.03
N ASN A 155 -5.94 10.51 29.40
CA ASN A 155 -4.53 10.87 29.35
C ASN A 155 -4.00 10.88 27.91
N HIS A 156 -3.89 12.08 27.33
CA HIS A 156 -3.35 12.29 25.99
C HIS A 156 -1.82 12.22 25.95
N ARG A 157 -1.23 11.10 26.42
CA ARG A 157 0.22 10.86 26.39
C ARG A 157 0.58 9.59 25.61
N GLY A 158 1.72 9.63 24.93
CA GLY A 158 2.24 8.49 24.17
C GLY A 158 1.49 8.26 22.86
N LEU A 159 1.38 7.01 22.43
CA LEU A 159 0.71 6.62 21.19
C LEU A 159 -0.81 6.82 21.31
N VAL A 160 -1.42 7.30 20.22
CA VAL A 160 -2.89 7.43 20.10
C VAL A 160 -3.52 6.04 20.07
N PHE A 161 -3.01 5.14 19.26
CA PHE A 161 -3.48 3.77 19.14
C PHE A 161 -2.48 2.81 19.78
N LYS A 162 -2.72 2.43 21.03
CA LYS A 162 -1.87 1.49 21.76
C LYS A 162 -2.23 0.05 21.42
N GLY A 163 -1.23 -0.79 21.17
CA GLY A 163 -1.44 -2.23 20.97
C GLY A 163 -2.18 -2.61 19.69
N LEU A 164 -2.11 -1.79 18.65
CA LEU A 164 -2.58 -2.20 17.32
C LEU A 164 -1.80 -3.44 16.87
N PRO A 165 -2.51 -4.46 16.36
CA PRO A 165 -1.86 -5.63 15.79
C PRO A 165 -1.09 -5.24 14.52
N LYS A 166 -0.04 -6.01 14.22
CA LYS A 166 0.81 -5.78 13.04
C LYS A 166 0.57 -6.85 11.99
N ASP A 167 0.96 -6.51 10.77
CA ASP A 167 1.07 -7.44 9.62
C ASP A 167 -0.13 -8.37 9.42
N THR A 168 0.06 -9.67 9.60
CA THR A 168 -0.94 -10.70 9.29
C THR A 168 -2.18 -10.58 10.17
N GLU A 169 -2.02 -10.27 11.45
CA GLU A 169 -3.14 -10.19 12.39
C GLU A 169 -4.09 -9.04 12.01
N ILE A 170 -3.56 -7.85 11.71
CA ILE A 170 -4.42 -6.72 11.30
C ILE A 170 -5.13 -7.01 9.97
N ARG A 171 -4.47 -7.69 9.04
CA ARG A 171 -5.11 -8.09 7.77
C ARG A 171 -6.27 -9.06 7.99
N ASN A 172 -6.11 -10.01 8.90
CA ASN A 172 -7.17 -10.97 9.24
C ASN A 172 -8.36 -10.27 9.86
N ILE A 173 -8.14 -9.33 10.80
CA ILE A 173 -9.21 -8.56 11.44
C ILE A 173 -9.94 -7.71 10.40
N LEU A 174 -9.21 -6.98 9.55
CA LEU A 174 -9.80 -6.17 8.49
C LEU A 174 -10.58 -7.03 7.48
N SER A 175 -10.05 -8.19 7.10
CA SER A 175 -10.73 -9.13 6.20
C SER A 175 -12.05 -9.62 6.78
N GLN A 176 -12.05 -10.03 8.05
CA GLN A 176 -13.26 -10.48 8.73
C GLN A 176 -14.27 -9.35 8.90
N TRP A 177 -13.82 -8.16 9.29
CA TRP A 177 -14.69 -6.99 9.44
C TRP A 177 -15.31 -6.57 8.10
N GLY A 178 -14.55 -6.56 7.00
CA GLY A 178 -15.08 -6.27 5.67
C GLY A 178 -16.16 -7.27 5.23
N LYS A 179 -15.94 -8.58 5.48
CA LYS A 179 -16.93 -9.62 5.22
C LYS A 179 -18.22 -9.39 6.02
N ASN A 180 -18.10 -9.08 7.31
CA ASN A 180 -19.24 -8.82 8.19
C ASN A 180 -20.02 -7.57 7.74
N ALA A 181 -19.33 -6.58 7.15
CA ALA A 181 -19.95 -5.38 6.59
C ALA A 181 -20.47 -5.58 5.14
N GLY A 182 -20.39 -6.78 4.58
CA GLY A 182 -20.84 -7.08 3.21
C GLY A 182 -19.96 -6.52 2.10
N ILE A 183 -18.72 -6.12 2.41
CA ILE A 183 -17.79 -5.53 1.44
C ILE A 183 -17.07 -6.61 0.66
N LYS A 184 -17.19 -6.57 -0.66
CA LYS A 184 -16.61 -7.60 -1.56
C LYS A 184 -15.09 -7.48 -1.72
N GLN A 185 -14.54 -6.25 -1.64
CA GLN A 185 -13.12 -6.01 -1.81
C GLN A 185 -12.36 -6.16 -0.47
N PRO A 186 -11.10 -6.64 -0.48
CA PRO A 186 -10.33 -6.80 0.73
C PRO A 186 -10.00 -5.45 1.36
N LEU A 187 -10.31 -5.27 2.63
CA LEU A 187 -9.93 -4.08 3.37
C LEU A 187 -8.42 -4.04 3.62
N SER A 188 -7.83 -2.86 3.43
CA SER A 188 -6.43 -2.56 3.75
C SER A 188 -6.26 -1.08 3.99
N PHE A 189 -5.25 -0.68 4.76
CA PHE A 189 -4.94 0.75 4.96
C PHE A 189 -4.61 1.47 3.65
N ARG A 190 -4.10 0.76 2.64
CA ARG A 190 -3.94 1.31 1.29
C ARG A 190 -5.28 1.64 0.63
N LEU A 191 -6.29 0.78 0.84
CA LEU A 191 -7.65 1.04 0.38
C LEU A 191 -8.25 2.27 1.09
N ALA A 192 -8.04 2.39 2.41
CA ALA A 192 -8.47 3.56 3.18
C ALA A 192 -7.85 4.86 2.64
N GLN A 193 -6.54 4.88 2.38
CA GLN A 193 -5.87 6.02 1.76
C GLN A 193 -6.42 6.36 0.37
N ASN A 194 -6.63 5.33 -0.47
CA ASN A 194 -7.20 5.56 -1.79
C ASN A 194 -8.61 6.16 -1.67
N THR A 195 -9.41 5.71 -0.70
CA THR A 195 -10.77 6.22 -0.45
C THR A 195 -10.77 7.71 -0.15
N PHE A 196 -9.83 8.21 0.68
CA PHE A 196 -9.69 9.63 0.97
C PHE A 196 -9.56 10.51 -0.28
N ILE A 197 -8.90 10.01 -1.33
CA ILE A 197 -8.68 10.77 -2.57
C ILE A 197 -9.99 10.97 -3.36
N TYR A 198 -11.00 10.13 -3.11
CA TYR A 198 -12.28 10.11 -3.83
C TYR A 198 -13.46 10.62 -2.98
N LEU A 199 -13.21 11.00 -1.72
CA LEU A 199 -14.18 11.70 -0.85
C LEU A 199 -14.15 13.20 -1.06
#